data_38de67a95d73a9b66e3e71320647c7bc
#
_entry.id   38de67a95d73a9b66e3e71320647c7bc
#
_cell.length_a   1.000
_cell.length_b   1.000
_cell.length_c   1.000
_cell.angle_alpha   90.00
_cell.angle_beta   90.00
_cell.angle_gamma   90.00
#
_symmetry.space_group_name_H-M   'P 1'
#
loop_
_entity.id
_entity.type
_entity.pdbx_description
1 polymer ?
#
loop_
_entity_poly.entity_id
_entity_poly.type
_entity_poly.pdbx_seq_one_letter_code
_entity_poly.pdbx_strand_id
1 'polypeptide(L)'
;MSAVAASDALVIFGVTGDLAYKQIFPALHAMIRRGHLNVPILGMARAGSSLDELRARARASIEEKGPLDPAAFATLSSLLRYIGGNYEDAATFEALRAELAGATRPTFYFAVPPSMFAPVASGLAAAGVVDQARVIVEKPFGRDVASAEALNRTLHEYFTEPAIFRIDHYLGKEPVQNLLYYRFANSFLEPIWNRNYIDRVQITMAEAFGVQGRGRFYEEAGAIRDVVQNHLLQIVSLLAMEAPGGRGTEPVRDEKAQAFRSMRPLEPGDVVRGQFAGYCDERGVAKDSQVETFAAIRLHIDSWRWAGVPFYIRAGKHLPVTATEVLVELKRPPVSLFADCDAARPNHFRFRLSPEVVLSLGARAKTPGDQMRGEDVDLMANHEQADEKAPYERLLGDAMRGDQTLFAREDSVHEAWRVVEPVLGPCTPLHVYERGSWGPSAADALMTNGGAWHNPEQHWGGK
;
A
#
# COMPACT_ATOMS: atom_id res chain seq x y z
N MET A 1 -10.99 -26.82 -4.89
CA MET A 1 -10.55 -25.87 -5.94
C MET A 1 -9.28 -26.44 -6.56
N SER A 2 -9.23 -26.58 -7.89
CA SER A 2 -8.02 -27.00 -8.60
C SER A 2 -6.93 -25.96 -8.33
N ALA A 3 -5.74 -26.38 -7.91
CA ALA A 3 -4.61 -25.48 -7.70
C ALA A 3 -4.31 -24.79 -9.05
N VAL A 4 -4.33 -23.47 -9.06
CA VAL A 4 -3.94 -22.67 -10.22
C VAL A 4 -2.47 -22.98 -10.52
N ALA A 5 -2.15 -23.39 -11.74
CA ALA A 5 -0.79 -23.77 -12.10
C ALA A 5 0.13 -22.55 -12.03
N ALA A 6 1.31 -22.71 -11.44
CA ALA A 6 2.31 -21.66 -11.32
C ALA A 6 2.84 -21.20 -12.69
N SER A 7 3.36 -19.99 -12.75
CA SER A 7 4.03 -19.44 -13.92
C SER A 7 5.34 -20.17 -14.21
N ASP A 8 5.64 -20.32 -15.49
CA ASP A 8 6.79 -21.07 -16.00
C ASP A 8 7.88 -20.17 -16.63
N ALA A 9 7.65 -18.84 -16.67
CA ALA A 9 8.62 -17.81 -16.99
C ALA A 9 8.24 -16.48 -16.33
N LEU A 10 9.21 -15.61 -16.06
CA LEU A 10 9.03 -14.24 -15.62
C LEU A 10 9.68 -13.29 -16.62
N VAL A 11 8.93 -12.34 -17.16
CA VAL A 11 9.41 -11.29 -18.07
C VAL A 11 9.27 -9.94 -17.39
N ILE A 12 10.34 -9.17 -17.31
CA ILE A 12 10.38 -7.88 -16.62
C ILE A 12 10.65 -6.77 -17.65
N PHE A 13 9.62 -5.99 -17.98
CA PHE A 13 9.74 -4.79 -18.79
C PHE A 13 10.30 -3.65 -17.95
N GLY A 14 11.33 -2.96 -18.43
CA GLY A 14 11.98 -1.90 -17.66
C GLY A 14 13.00 -2.41 -16.64
N VAL A 15 13.64 -3.55 -16.89
CA VAL A 15 14.57 -4.23 -15.97
C VAL A 15 15.79 -3.39 -15.58
N THR A 16 16.15 -2.38 -16.36
CA THR A 16 17.23 -1.42 -16.04
C THR A 16 16.80 -0.24 -15.20
N GLY A 17 15.50 -0.14 -14.88
CA GLY A 17 14.92 0.97 -14.11
C GLY A 17 15.20 0.88 -12.61
N ASP A 18 14.83 1.97 -11.89
CA ASP A 18 15.03 2.09 -10.44
C ASP A 18 14.21 1.07 -9.64
N LEU A 19 12.99 0.76 -10.09
CA LEU A 19 12.14 -0.21 -9.41
C LEU A 19 12.78 -1.61 -9.44
N ALA A 20 13.29 -2.01 -10.60
CA ALA A 20 13.99 -3.28 -10.72
C ALA A 20 15.22 -3.33 -9.81
N TYR A 21 16.00 -2.26 -9.77
CA TYR A 21 17.15 -2.13 -8.90
C TYR A 21 16.76 -2.18 -7.41
N LYS A 22 15.82 -1.33 -6.98
CA LYS A 22 15.52 -1.15 -5.55
C LYS A 22 14.69 -2.26 -4.93
N GLN A 23 13.88 -2.96 -5.73
CA GLN A 23 12.87 -3.89 -5.21
C GLN A 23 12.91 -5.27 -5.88
N ILE A 24 12.97 -5.35 -7.22
CA ILE A 24 12.77 -6.62 -7.91
C ILE A 24 13.99 -7.54 -7.77
N PHE A 25 15.20 -7.08 -8.02
CA PHE A 25 16.40 -7.94 -7.89
C PHE A 25 16.60 -8.49 -6.46
N PRO A 26 16.46 -7.71 -5.39
CA PRO A 26 16.49 -8.24 -4.03
C PRO A 26 15.40 -9.29 -3.77
N ALA A 27 14.18 -9.06 -4.28
CA ALA A 27 13.08 -10.00 -4.14
C ALA A 27 13.36 -11.33 -4.88
N LEU A 28 13.84 -11.27 -6.12
CA LEU A 28 14.21 -12.47 -6.91
C LEU A 28 15.30 -13.28 -6.21
N HIS A 29 16.34 -12.61 -5.70
CA HIS A 29 17.41 -13.26 -4.93
C HIS A 29 16.86 -13.95 -3.68
N ALA A 30 15.98 -13.29 -2.91
CA ALA A 30 15.36 -13.86 -1.72
C ALA A 30 14.47 -15.07 -2.07
N MET A 31 13.66 -14.98 -3.13
CA MET A 31 12.83 -16.10 -3.62
C MET A 31 13.68 -17.31 -4.01
N ILE A 32 14.78 -17.10 -4.72
CA ILE A 32 15.71 -18.19 -5.12
C ILE A 32 16.35 -18.82 -3.87
N ARG A 33 16.86 -18.00 -2.94
CA ARG A 33 17.45 -18.48 -1.68
C ARG A 33 16.50 -19.37 -0.88
N ARG A 34 15.19 -19.08 -0.93
CA ARG A 34 14.13 -19.87 -0.27
C ARG A 34 13.62 -21.04 -1.13
N GLY A 35 14.15 -21.24 -2.33
CA GLY A 35 13.67 -22.29 -3.26
C GLY A 35 12.30 -22.03 -3.89
N HIS A 36 11.84 -20.79 -3.90
CA HIS A 36 10.52 -20.42 -4.41
C HIS A 36 10.54 -19.94 -5.87
N LEU A 37 11.71 -19.80 -6.50
CA LEU A 37 11.84 -19.35 -7.88
C LEU A 37 12.93 -20.16 -8.60
N ASN A 38 12.54 -20.85 -9.67
CA ASN A 38 13.44 -21.63 -10.52
C ASN A 38 12.88 -21.69 -11.96
N VAL A 39 12.61 -20.52 -12.55
CA VAL A 39 12.11 -20.38 -13.92
C VAL A 39 12.95 -19.36 -14.67
N PRO A 40 13.00 -19.37 -16.02
CA PRO A 40 13.68 -18.32 -16.79
C PRO A 40 13.19 -16.92 -16.43
N ILE A 41 14.11 -15.97 -16.31
CA ILE A 41 13.84 -14.57 -16.00
C ILE A 41 14.36 -13.73 -17.17
N LEU A 42 13.46 -13.16 -17.95
CA LEU A 42 13.77 -12.37 -19.13
C LEU A 42 13.67 -10.87 -18.79
N GLY A 43 14.79 -10.18 -18.75
CA GLY A 43 14.83 -8.75 -18.57
C GLY A 43 14.73 -8.02 -19.92
N MET A 44 13.76 -7.14 -20.04
CA MET A 44 13.57 -6.30 -21.24
C MET A 44 13.84 -4.84 -20.93
N ALA A 45 14.65 -4.18 -21.77
CA ALA A 45 14.92 -2.75 -21.71
C ALA A 45 15.27 -2.20 -23.10
N ARG A 46 15.44 -0.88 -23.22
CA ARG A 46 15.93 -0.26 -24.45
C ARG A 46 17.31 -0.85 -24.82
N ALA A 47 17.57 -0.90 -26.12
CA ALA A 47 18.88 -1.33 -26.62
C ALA A 47 20.02 -0.50 -26.01
N GLY A 48 21.19 -1.13 -25.81
CA GLY A 48 22.40 -0.46 -25.29
C GLY A 48 22.97 -1.03 -24.00
N SER A 49 22.30 -2.01 -23.38
CA SER A 49 22.84 -2.77 -22.25
C SER A 49 23.11 -4.22 -22.66
N SER A 50 23.94 -4.89 -21.88
CA SER A 50 24.29 -6.31 -22.04
C SER A 50 23.76 -7.15 -20.88
N LEU A 51 23.75 -8.48 -21.07
CA LEU A 51 23.42 -9.42 -19.99
C LEU A 51 24.39 -9.31 -18.80
N ASP A 52 25.67 -9.07 -19.07
CA ASP A 52 26.67 -8.96 -18.01
C ASP A 52 26.53 -7.66 -17.22
N GLU A 53 26.17 -6.55 -17.87
CA GLU A 53 25.78 -5.31 -17.16
C GLU A 53 24.53 -5.50 -16.32
N LEU A 54 23.53 -6.24 -16.81
CA LEU A 54 22.32 -6.57 -16.04
C LEU A 54 22.65 -7.41 -14.81
N ARG A 55 23.53 -8.41 -14.94
CA ARG A 55 24.03 -9.23 -13.83
C ARG A 55 24.79 -8.39 -12.80
N ALA A 56 25.69 -7.51 -13.28
CA ALA A 56 26.43 -6.60 -12.40
C ALA A 56 25.48 -5.66 -11.64
N ARG A 57 24.45 -5.12 -12.32
CA ARG A 57 23.43 -4.27 -11.70
C ARG A 57 22.60 -5.04 -10.66
N ALA A 58 22.22 -6.28 -10.95
CA ALA A 58 21.50 -7.13 -10.01
C ALA A 58 22.35 -7.42 -8.75
N ARG A 59 23.66 -7.71 -8.93
CA ARG A 59 24.59 -7.90 -7.82
C ARG A 59 24.67 -6.66 -6.93
N ALA A 60 24.93 -5.49 -7.51
CA ALA A 60 25.05 -4.24 -6.77
C ALA A 60 23.75 -3.90 -5.99
N SER A 61 22.59 -4.15 -6.61
CA SER A 61 21.29 -3.98 -5.99
C SER A 61 21.09 -4.86 -4.74
N ILE A 62 21.48 -6.12 -4.82
CA ILE A 62 21.35 -7.08 -3.73
C ILE A 62 22.31 -6.73 -2.58
N GLU A 63 23.57 -6.42 -2.91
CA GLU A 63 24.62 -6.04 -1.95
C GLU A 63 24.28 -4.73 -1.19
N GLU A 64 23.58 -3.79 -1.85
CA GLU A 64 23.08 -2.55 -1.20
C GLU A 64 21.99 -2.83 -0.15
N LYS A 65 21.20 -3.88 -0.36
CA LYS A 65 20.09 -4.25 0.55
C LYS A 65 20.50 -5.16 1.70
N GLY A 66 21.60 -5.91 1.52
CA GLY A 66 22.07 -6.83 2.55
C GLY A 66 23.09 -7.84 2.02
N PRO A 67 23.41 -8.86 2.80
CA PRO A 67 24.42 -9.85 2.41
C PRO A 67 23.95 -10.65 1.19
N LEU A 68 24.84 -10.75 0.19
CA LEU A 68 24.62 -11.57 -1.00
C LEU A 68 24.86 -13.04 -0.65
N ASP A 69 23.89 -13.92 -0.93
CA ASP A 69 24.08 -15.35 -0.94
C ASP A 69 24.70 -15.78 -2.28
N PRO A 70 25.95 -16.30 -2.31
CA PRO A 70 26.63 -16.61 -3.57
C PRO A 70 25.93 -17.70 -4.40
N ALA A 71 25.33 -18.71 -3.76
CA ALA A 71 24.65 -19.81 -4.44
C ALA A 71 23.33 -19.33 -5.08
N ALA A 72 22.53 -18.54 -4.33
CA ALA A 72 21.32 -17.93 -4.85
C ALA A 72 21.63 -16.95 -5.99
N PHE A 73 22.71 -16.17 -5.89
CA PHE A 73 23.12 -15.26 -6.96
C PHE A 73 23.64 -15.99 -8.21
N ALA A 74 24.39 -17.08 -8.05
CA ALA A 74 24.80 -17.92 -9.17
C ALA A 74 23.57 -18.48 -9.91
N THR A 75 22.57 -18.96 -9.17
CA THR A 75 21.29 -19.42 -9.74
C THR A 75 20.56 -18.28 -10.44
N LEU A 76 20.40 -17.11 -9.81
CA LEU A 76 19.80 -15.92 -10.45
C LEU A 76 20.50 -15.59 -11.76
N SER A 77 21.83 -15.53 -11.74
CA SER A 77 22.65 -15.21 -12.93
C SER A 77 22.48 -16.22 -14.06
N SER A 78 22.26 -17.49 -13.75
CA SER A 78 22.00 -18.55 -14.74
C SER A 78 20.61 -18.48 -15.35
N LEU A 79 19.61 -18.03 -14.57
CA LEU A 79 18.21 -17.87 -15.01
C LEU A 79 17.98 -16.58 -15.79
N LEU A 80 18.81 -15.54 -15.56
CA LEU A 80 18.68 -14.25 -16.24
C LEU A 80 19.00 -14.36 -17.74
N ARG A 81 18.12 -13.73 -18.54
CA ARG A 81 18.28 -13.45 -19.96
C ARG A 81 18.05 -11.96 -20.19
N TYR A 82 18.56 -11.41 -21.27
CA TYR A 82 18.39 -10.00 -21.61
C TYR A 82 17.96 -9.83 -23.07
N ILE A 83 16.92 -9.03 -23.28
CA ILE A 83 16.43 -8.64 -24.60
C ILE A 83 16.44 -7.11 -24.66
N GLY A 84 17.31 -6.54 -25.50
CA GLY A 84 17.35 -5.12 -25.78
C GLY A 84 16.47 -4.80 -26.99
N GLY A 85 15.55 -3.82 -26.86
CA GLY A 85 14.70 -3.43 -27.96
C GLY A 85 13.76 -2.26 -27.62
N ASN A 86 13.09 -1.74 -28.65
CA ASN A 86 12.03 -0.77 -28.49
C ASN A 86 10.68 -1.50 -28.35
N TYR A 87 9.86 -1.09 -27.40
CA TYR A 87 8.55 -1.72 -27.14
C TYR A 87 7.50 -1.37 -28.22
N GLU A 88 7.83 -0.57 -29.21
CA GLU A 88 7.00 -0.29 -30.39
C GLU A 88 7.39 -1.14 -31.60
N ASP A 89 8.49 -1.87 -31.53
CA ASP A 89 9.01 -2.68 -32.63
C ASP A 89 8.57 -4.14 -32.53
N ALA A 90 7.91 -4.68 -33.54
CA ALA A 90 7.48 -6.07 -33.62
C ALA A 90 8.63 -7.06 -33.43
N ALA A 91 9.82 -6.77 -33.97
CA ALA A 91 11.01 -7.60 -33.85
C ALA A 91 11.43 -7.84 -32.38
N THR A 92 11.18 -6.87 -31.48
CA THR A 92 11.45 -7.01 -30.05
C THR A 92 10.57 -8.10 -29.42
N PHE A 93 9.29 -8.18 -29.81
CA PHE A 93 8.35 -9.19 -29.31
C PHE A 93 8.53 -10.55 -29.99
N GLU A 94 8.99 -10.59 -31.24
CA GLU A 94 9.41 -11.84 -31.90
C GLU A 94 10.62 -12.46 -31.19
N ALA A 95 11.61 -11.65 -30.83
CA ALA A 95 12.74 -12.11 -30.01
C ALA A 95 12.28 -12.62 -28.63
N LEU A 96 11.35 -11.90 -27.96
CA LEU A 96 10.75 -12.36 -26.72
C LEU A 96 10.05 -13.70 -26.88
N ARG A 97 9.23 -13.86 -27.92
CA ARG A 97 8.54 -15.11 -28.22
C ARG A 97 9.52 -16.28 -28.43
N ALA A 98 10.63 -16.03 -29.13
CA ALA A 98 11.66 -17.03 -29.35
C ALA A 98 12.33 -17.47 -28.03
N GLU A 99 12.62 -16.54 -27.13
CA GLU A 99 13.19 -16.81 -25.81
C GLU A 99 12.20 -17.45 -24.83
N LEU A 100 10.88 -17.22 -25.01
CA LEU A 100 9.79 -17.87 -24.27
C LEU A 100 9.43 -19.27 -24.83
N ALA A 101 10.13 -19.78 -25.83
CA ALA A 101 9.82 -21.05 -26.46
C ALA A 101 9.66 -22.18 -25.42
N GLY A 102 8.45 -22.74 -25.32
CA GLY A 102 8.08 -23.76 -24.35
C GLY A 102 7.40 -23.25 -23.07
N ALA A 103 7.43 -21.97 -22.75
CA ALA A 103 6.65 -21.39 -21.67
C ALA A 103 5.18 -21.25 -22.11
N THR A 104 4.27 -21.72 -21.26
CA THR A 104 2.82 -21.70 -21.53
C THR A 104 2.07 -20.72 -20.63
N ARG A 105 2.66 -20.32 -19.52
CA ARG A 105 2.08 -19.43 -18.50
C ARG A 105 3.08 -18.40 -18.02
N PRO A 106 3.57 -17.52 -18.91
CA PRO A 106 4.50 -16.48 -18.51
C PRO A 106 3.81 -15.46 -17.59
N THR A 107 4.58 -14.87 -16.69
CA THR A 107 4.18 -13.66 -15.96
C THR A 107 4.95 -12.47 -16.51
N PHE A 108 4.21 -11.45 -16.95
CA PHE A 108 4.75 -10.20 -17.46
C PHE A 108 4.71 -9.14 -16.36
N TYR A 109 5.86 -8.61 -15.98
CA TYR A 109 5.96 -7.51 -15.03
C TYR A 109 6.19 -6.18 -15.76
N PHE A 110 5.23 -5.26 -15.66
CA PHE A 110 5.31 -3.94 -16.30
C PHE A 110 5.96 -2.93 -15.34
N ALA A 111 7.29 -2.99 -15.19
CA ALA A 111 8.07 -1.99 -14.45
C ALA A 111 8.40 -0.78 -15.34
N VAL A 112 7.43 -0.31 -16.10
CA VAL A 112 7.48 0.81 -17.04
C VAL A 112 6.40 1.83 -16.72
N PRO A 113 6.50 3.09 -17.19
CA PRO A 113 5.42 4.08 -17.01
C PRO A 113 4.09 3.59 -17.59
N PRO A 114 2.93 3.99 -17.01
CA PRO A 114 1.61 3.58 -17.50
C PRO A 114 1.35 3.88 -18.98
N SER A 115 1.96 4.94 -19.53
CA SER A 115 1.89 5.25 -20.97
C SER A 115 2.45 4.17 -21.89
N MET A 116 3.28 3.27 -21.35
CA MET A 116 3.86 2.15 -22.09
C MET A 116 3.04 0.85 -21.96
N PHE A 117 1.97 0.83 -21.15
CA PHE A 117 1.21 -0.41 -20.96
C PHE A 117 0.50 -0.84 -22.23
N ALA A 118 -0.14 0.09 -22.97
CA ALA A 118 -0.81 -0.22 -24.23
C ALA A 118 0.17 -0.74 -25.29
N PRO A 119 1.30 -0.06 -25.62
CA PRO A 119 2.28 -0.59 -26.55
C PRO A 119 2.80 -1.97 -26.18
N VAL A 120 3.14 -2.19 -24.89
CA VAL A 120 3.68 -3.48 -24.43
C VAL A 120 2.61 -4.57 -24.53
N ALA A 121 1.39 -4.34 -24.04
CA ALA A 121 0.32 -5.34 -24.09
C ALA A 121 -0.08 -5.69 -25.54
N SER A 122 -0.17 -4.70 -26.43
CA SER A 122 -0.43 -4.90 -27.85
C SER A 122 0.67 -5.73 -28.52
N GLY A 123 1.94 -5.43 -28.23
CA GLY A 123 3.08 -6.17 -28.75
C GLY A 123 3.10 -7.62 -28.29
N LEU A 124 2.77 -7.89 -27.01
CA LEU A 124 2.62 -9.23 -26.46
C LEU A 124 1.50 -10.01 -27.15
N ALA A 125 0.35 -9.35 -27.38
CA ALA A 125 -0.79 -9.97 -28.07
C ALA A 125 -0.45 -10.30 -29.53
N ALA A 126 0.20 -9.36 -30.25
CA ALA A 126 0.65 -9.59 -31.63
C ALA A 126 1.66 -10.75 -31.72
N ALA A 127 2.51 -10.92 -30.73
CA ALA A 127 3.44 -12.05 -30.63
C ALA A 127 2.77 -13.38 -30.23
N GLY A 128 1.48 -13.35 -29.82
CA GLY A 128 0.72 -14.53 -29.43
C GLY A 128 1.17 -15.18 -28.12
N VAL A 129 1.67 -14.38 -27.17
CA VAL A 129 2.20 -14.86 -25.87
C VAL A 129 1.32 -14.46 -24.67
N VAL A 130 0.13 -13.95 -24.89
CA VAL A 130 -0.79 -13.51 -23.82
C VAL A 130 -1.71 -14.63 -23.32
N ASP A 131 -1.87 -15.71 -24.06
CA ASP A 131 -2.75 -16.81 -23.65
C ASP A 131 -2.22 -17.44 -22.35
N GLN A 132 -3.11 -17.62 -21.37
CA GLN A 132 -2.80 -18.10 -20.01
C GLN A 132 -1.71 -17.28 -19.26
N ALA A 133 -1.27 -16.15 -19.81
CA ALA A 133 -0.30 -15.27 -19.19
C ALA A 133 -0.92 -14.48 -18.03
N ARG A 134 -0.06 -14.00 -17.14
CA ARG A 134 -0.39 -13.05 -16.08
C ARG A 134 0.35 -11.74 -16.30
N VAL A 135 -0.26 -10.65 -15.87
CA VAL A 135 0.39 -9.34 -15.91
C VAL A 135 0.42 -8.71 -14.51
N ILE A 136 1.60 -8.25 -14.12
CA ILE A 136 1.80 -7.47 -12.91
C ILE A 136 1.98 -6.02 -13.32
N VAL A 137 1.19 -5.13 -12.71
CA VAL A 137 1.25 -3.69 -12.96
C VAL A 137 1.47 -2.93 -11.66
N GLU A 138 2.26 -1.85 -11.73
CA GLU A 138 2.59 -0.98 -10.62
C GLU A 138 1.68 0.24 -10.55
N LYS A 139 1.58 0.82 -9.36
CA LYS A 139 0.97 2.15 -9.20
C LYS A 139 1.80 3.22 -9.95
N PRO A 140 1.15 4.29 -10.42
CA PRO A 140 -0.24 4.68 -10.22
C PRO A 140 -1.22 3.97 -11.17
N PHE A 141 -2.38 3.59 -10.65
CA PHE A 141 -3.49 3.06 -11.46
C PHE A 141 -4.43 4.20 -11.86
N GLY A 142 -3.96 5.05 -12.77
CA GLY A 142 -4.62 6.31 -13.12
C GLY A 142 -4.22 7.49 -12.21
N ARG A 143 -4.82 8.65 -12.45
CA ARG A 143 -4.69 9.91 -11.68
C ARG A 143 -6.04 10.43 -11.18
N ASP A 144 -7.11 9.86 -11.71
CA ASP A 144 -8.53 10.15 -11.50
C ASP A 144 -9.34 8.96 -12.00
N VAL A 145 -10.67 8.99 -11.83
CA VAL A 145 -11.57 7.92 -12.29
C VAL A 145 -11.40 7.64 -13.77
N ALA A 146 -11.43 8.68 -14.61
CA ALA A 146 -11.41 8.53 -16.07
C ALA A 146 -10.13 7.86 -16.58
N SER A 147 -8.97 8.24 -16.05
CA SER A 147 -7.68 7.64 -16.43
C SER A 147 -7.50 6.23 -15.88
N ALA A 148 -8.06 5.93 -14.69
CA ALA A 148 -8.07 4.57 -14.14
C ALA A 148 -8.92 3.63 -15.02
N GLU A 149 -10.10 4.07 -15.44
CA GLU A 149 -10.95 3.33 -16.38
C GLU A 149 -10.28 3.12 -17.73
N ALA A 150 -9.61 4.16 -18.27
CA ALA A 150 -8.87 4.04 -19.52
C ALA A 150 -7.75 2.99 -19.42
N LEU A 151 -7.00 2.99 -18.31
CA LEU A 151 -5.97 2.00 -18.04
C LEU A 151 -6.54 0.59 -17.94
N ASN A 152 -7.65 0.41 -17.23
CA ASN A 152 -8.32 -0.88 -17.11
C ASN A 152 -8.84 -1.39 -18.46
N ARG A 153 -9.48 -0.54 -19.26
CA ARG A 153 -9.89 -0.91 -20.62
C ARG A 153 -8.70 -1.43 -21.45
N THR A 154 -7.57 -0.72 -21.41
CA THR A 154 -6.34 -1.14 -22.11
C THR A 154 -5.87 -2.51 -21.67
N LEU A 155 -5.86 -2.79 -20.36
CA LEU A 155 -5.43 -4.09 -19.86
C LEU A 155 -6.43 -5.20 -20.24
N HIS A 156 -7.73 -4.92 -20.16
CA HIS A 156 -8.80 -5.88 -20.45
C HIS A 156 -8.95 -6.20 -21.94
N GLU A 157 -8.36 -5.42 -22.84
CA GLU A 157 -8.25 -5.80 -24.25
C GLU A 157 -7.43 -7.08 -24.45
N TYR A 158 -6.49 -7.36 -23.52
CA TYR A 158 -5.51 -8.43 -23.66
C TYR A 158 -5.53 -9.45 -22.51
N PHE A 159 -5.96 -9.05 -21.32
CA PHE A 159 -5.95 -9.91 -20.12
C PHE A 159 -7.30 -9.89 -19.42
N THR A 160 -7.71 -11.03 -18.89
CA THR A 160 -8.89 -11.10 -18.01
C THR A 160 -8.55 -10.59 -16.61
N GLU A 161 -9.52 -10.09 -15.84
CA GLU A 161 -9.26 -9.59 -14.47
C GLU A 161 -8.53 -10.60 -13.57
N PRO A 162 -8.82 -11.92 -13.60
CA PRO A 162 -8.05 -12.91 -12.84
C PRO A 162 -6.59 -13.06 -13.26
N ALA A 163 -6.18 -12.50 -14.40
CA ALA A 163 -4.80 -12.50 -14.87
C ALA A 163 -4.05 -11.19 -14.55
N ILE A 164 -4.75 -10.16 -14.02
CA ILE A 164 -4.16 -8.85 -13.75
C ILE A 164 -3.86 -8.71 -12.25
N PHE A 165 -2.60 -8.44 -11.93
CA PHE A 165 -2.07 -8.31 -10.56
C PHE A 165 -1.63 -6.85 -10.33
N ARG A 166 -2.52 -6.02 -9.73
CA ARG A 166 -2.24 -4.61 -9.43
C ARG A 166 -1.55 -4.50 -8.08
N ILE A 167 -0.26 -4.15 -8.08
CA ILE A 167 0.53 -4.04 -6.85
C ILE A 167 0.22 -2.75 -6.10
N ASP A 168 -0.41 -2.90 -4.93
CA ASP A 168 -0.23 -1.97 -3.82
C ASP A 168 0.69 -2.65 -2.80
N HIS A 169 1.94 -2.21 -2.71
CA HIS A 169 2.94 -2.87 -1.87
C HIS A 169 2.61 -2.89 -0.38
N TYR A 170 1.70 -2.02 0.10
CA TYR A 170 1.19 -2.06 1.47
C TYR A 170 0.43 -3.33 1.77
N LEU A 171 -0.33 -3.87 0.82
CA LEU A 171 -1.02 -5.15 0.97
C LEU A 171 -0.04 -6.33 1.13
N GLY A 172 1.17 -6.21 0.60
CA GLY A 172 2.24 -7.19 0.77
C GLY A 172 2.95 -7.13 2.13
N LYS A 173 2.72 -6.07 2.94
CA LYS A 173 3.32 -5.94 4.28
C LYS A 173 2.60 -6.83 5.29
N GLU A 174 3.37 -7.64 6.03
CA GLU A 174 2.85 -8.50 7.10
C GLU A 174 1.97 -7.76 8.12
N PRO A 175 2.37 -6.56 8.61
CA PRO A 175 1.56 -5.81 9.55
C PRO A 175 0.18 -5.42 9.02
N VAL A 176 0.07 -5.15 7.72
CA VAL A 176 -1.21 -4.82 7.08
C VAL A 176 -2.10 -6.06 6.96
N GLN A 177 -1.53 -7.21 6.60
CA GLN A 177 -2.25 -8.49 6.60
C GLN A 177 -2.71 -8.89 8.00
N ASN A 178 -1.90 -8.57 9.01
CA ASN A 178 -2.24 -8.85 10.40
C ASN A 178 -3.51 -8.13 10.87
N LEU A 179 -3.87 -6.97 10.29
CA LEU A 179 -5.18 -6.34 10.57
C LEU A 179 -6.34 -7.26 10.22
N LEU A 180 -6.28 -7.92 9.06
CA LEU A 180 -7.30 -8.86 8.62
C LEU A 180 -7.33 -10.10 9.53
N TYR A 181 -6.15 -10.68 9.78
CA TYR A 181 -6.04 -11.85 10.63
C TYR A 181 -6.52 -11.57 12.06
N TYR A 182 -6.11 -10.44 12.64
CA TYR A 182 -6.50 -10.04 13.98
C TYR A 182 -8.02 -9.87 14.12
N ARG A 183 -8.66 -9.23 13.14
CA ARG A 183 -10.11 -9.04 13.14
C ARG A 183 -10.89 -10.36 13.10
N PHE A 184 -10.50 -11.29 12.28
CA PHE A 184 -11.33 -12.47 11.97
C PHE A 184 -10.85 -13.77 12.62
N ALA A 185 -9.67 -13.78 13.23
CA ALA A 185 -9.20 -14.92 14.03
C ALA A 185 -9.57 -14.80 15.51
N ASN A 186 -10.01 -13.62 15.98
CA ASN A 186 -10.33 -13.36 17.38
C ASN A 186 -11.83 -13.11 17.58
N SER A 187 -12.53 -14.10 18.09
CA SER A 187 -14.00 -14.09 18.23
C SER A 187 -14.57 -12.96 19.12
N PHE A 188 -13.76 -12.40 20.02
CA PHE A 188 -14.19 -11.32 20.92
C PHE A 188 -14.26 -9.96 20.23
N LEU A 189 -13.63 -9.79 19.05
CA LEU A 189 -13.59 -8.50 18.35
C LEU A 189 -14.85 -8.23 17.56
N GLU A 190 -15.37 -9.19 16.81
CA GLU A 190 -16.48 -8.97 15.90
C GLU A 190 -17.73 -8.37 16.58
N PRO A 191 -18.14 -8.79 17.80
CA PRO A 191 -19.26 -8.18 18.51
C PRO A 191 -19.08 -6.71 18.85
N ILE A 192 -17.84 -6.25 19.04
CA ILE A 192 -17.53 -4.86 19.44
C ILE A 192 -16.99 -4.02 18.28
N TRP A 193 -16.71 -4.61 17.11
CA TRP A 193 -16.12 -3.93 15.95
C TRP A 193 -17.18 -3.25 15.09
N ASN A 194 -17.90 -2.31 15.70
CA ASN A 194 -19.00 -1.60 15.06
C ASN A 194 -19.33 -0.27 15.78
N ARG A 195 -20.23 0.51 15.19
CA ARG A 195 -20.69 1.82 15.65
C ARG A 195 -21.27 1.85 17.08
N ASN A 196 -21.65 0.72 17.64
CA ASN A 196 -22.22 0.70 19.00
C ASN A 196 -21.10 0.84 20.06
N TYR A 197 -19.91 0.38 19.74
CA TYR A 197 -18.75 0.38 20.65
C TYR A 197 -17.62 1.30 20.22
N ILE A 198 -17.39 1.48 18.90
CA ILE A 198 -16.32 2.33 18.37
C ILE A 198 -16.83 3.77 18.26
N ASP A 199 -16.05 4.71 18.81
CA ASP A 199 -16.30 6.14 18.75
C ASP A 199 -15.69 6.75 17.48
N ARG A 200 -14.43 6.43 17.20
CA ARG A 200 -13.69 6.92 16.03
C ARG A 200 -12.52 6.01 15.66
N VAL A 201 -12.05 6.16 14.44
CA VAL A 201 -10.83 5.53 13.95
C VAL A 201 -9.87 6.61 13.48
N GLN A 202 -8.59 6.55 13.86
CA GLN A 202 -7.54 7.44 13.39
C GLN A 202 -6.47 6.62 12.67
N ILE A 203 -6.04 7.08 11.49
CA ILE A 203 -4.99 6.45 10.70
C ILE A 203 -3.97 7.53 10.36
N THR A 204 -2.74 7.38 10.83
CA THR A 204 -1.65 8.32 10.55
C THR A 204 -0.55 7.61 9.77
N MET A 205 -0.15 8.18 8.63
CA MET A 205 1.05 7.83 7.88
C MET A 205 1.99 9.04 7.88
N ALA A 206 2.91 9.05 8.80
CA ALA A 206 3.90 10.13 8.95
C ALA A 206 5.22 9.73 8.31
N GLU A 207 5.83 10.67 7.60
CA GLU A 207 7.18 10.54 7.02
C GLU A 207 8.03 11.71 7.48
N ALA A 208 9.12 11.43 8.22
CA ALA A 208 10.03 12.48 8.73
C ALA A 208 10.91 13.11 7.65
N PHE A 209 10.88 12.57 6.44
CA PHE A 209 11.62 13.04 5.28
C PHE A 209 10.72 13.79 4.28
N GLY A 210 11.35 14.57 3.38
CA GLY A 210 10.65 15.30 2.31
C GLY A 210 10.53 14.49 1.01
N VAL A 211 10.60 15.19 -0.13
CA VAL A 211 10.46 14.57 -1.45
C VAL A 211 11.75 13.95 -2.00
N GLN A 212 12.90 14.20 -1.35
CA GLN A 212 14.20 13.56 -1.63
C GLN A 212 14.61 13.59 -3.11
N GLY A 213 14.53 14.76 -3.76
CA GLY A 213 14.86 14.95 -5.17
C GLY A 213 13.80 14.43 -6.16
N ARG A 214 12.66 13.91 -5.68
CA ARG A 214 11.52 13.46 -6.50
C ARG A 214 10.45 14.55 -6.66
N GLY A 215 10.83 15.84 -6.57
CA GLY A 215 9.87 16.95 -6.66
C GLY A 215 9.00 16.91 -7.89
N ARG A 216 9.56 16.63 -9.07
CA ARG A 216 8.77 16.50 -10.31
C ARG A 216 7.69 15.41 -10.24
N PHE A 217 8.00 14.27 -9.67
CA PHE A 217 7.00 13.22 -9.47
C PHE A 217 5.93 13.67 -8.47
N TYR A 218 6.36 14.35 -7.40
CA TYR A 218 5.43 14.76 -6.35
C TYR A 218 4.50 15.88 -6.81
N GLU A 219 4.93 16.75 -7.74
CA GLU A 219 4.09 17.73 -8.41
C GLU A 219 2.92 17.10 -9.18
N GLU A 220 3.08 15.89 -9.67
CA GLU A 220 2.02 15.17 -10.36
C GLU A 220 1.10 14.39 -9.39
N ALA A 221 1.61 14.01 -8.22
CA ALA A 221 0.92 13.13 -7.30
C ALA A 221 0.26 13.87 -6.12
N GLY A 222 1.04 14.61 -5.33
CA GLY A 222 0.61 15.11 -4.03
C GLY A 222 0.37 13.99 -3.01
N ALA A 223 0.06 14.35 -1.78
CA ALA A 223 -0.16 13.37 -0.71
C ALA A 223 -1.43 12.53 -0.92
N ILE A 224 -2.48 13.11 -1.50
CA ILE A 224 -3.75 12.41 -1.70
C ILE A 224 -3.58 11.27 -2.69
N ARG A 225 -2.97 11.51 -3.86
CA ARG A 225 -2.74 10.46 -4.87
C ARG A 225 -1.61 9.51 -4.49
N ASP A 226 -0.55 10.02 -3.80
CA ASP A 226 0.61 9.17 -3.47
C ASP A 226 0.27 8.11 -2.44
N VAL A 227 -0.46 8.45 -1.38
CA VAL A 227 -0.66 7.53 -0.25
C VAL A 227 -2.11 7.37 0.22
N VAL A 228 -2.98 8.38 0.07
CA VAL A 228 -4.35 8.29 0.58
C VAL A 228 -5.20 7.38 -0.30
N GLN A 229 -5.28 7.67 -1.58
CA GLN A 229 -6.14 6.96 -2.56
C GLN A 229 -5.84 5.44 -2.62
N ASN A 230 -4.63 5.06 -2.32
CA ASN A 230 -4.18 3.67 -2.35
C ASN A 230 -3.98 3.12 -0.92
N HIS A 231 -2.78 3.21 -0.39
CA HIS A 231 -2.36 2.56 0.86
C HIS A 231 -3.33 2.81 2.04
N LEU A 232 -3.72 4.07 2.29
CA LEU A 232 -4.55 4.40 3.45
C LEU A 232 -6.00 3.95 3.27
N LEU A 233 -6.57 4.11 2.08
CA LEU A 233 -7.90 3.59 1.80
C LEU A 233 -7.93 2.05 1.78
N GLN A 234 -6.84 1.37 1.41
CA GLN A 234 -6.73 -0.08 1.58
C GLN A 234 -6.75 -0.47 3.06
N ILE A 235 -6.03 0.26 3.93
CA ILE A 235 -6.09 0.03 5.39
C ILE A 235 -7.52 0.26 5.90
N VAL A 236 -8.18 1.35 5.49
CA VAL A 236 -9.59 1.60 5.83
C VAL A 236 -10.47 0.43 5.42
N SER A 237 -10.31 -0.09 4.19
CA SER A 237 -11.14 -1.20 3.71
C SER A 237 -10.98 -2.46 4.55
N LEU A 238 -9.75 -2.80 4.98
CA LEU A 238 -9.48 -3.94 5.87
C LEU A 238 -10.08 -3.76 7.26
N LEU A 239 -10.11 -2.51 7.78
CA LEU A 239 -10.74 -2.21 9.06
C LEU A 239 -12.27 -2.20 8.97
N ALA A 240 -12.82 -1.78 7.83
CA ALA A 240 -14.24 -1.50 7.69
C ALA A 240 -15.07 -2.62 7.06
N MET A 241 -14.44 -3.56 6.35
CA MET A 241 -15.14 -4.65 5.67
C MET A 241 -15.95 -5.54 6.62
N GLU A 242 -17.00 -6.16 6.11
CA GLU A 242 -17.74 -7.21 6.82
C GLU A 242 -16.92 -8.51 6.89
N ALA A 243 -17.34 -9.44 7.72
CA ALA A 243 -16.72 -10.77 7.79
C ALA A 243 -16.96 -11.50 6.47
N PRO A 244 -15.89 -12.00 5.79
CA PRO A 244 -16.05 -12.70 4.52
C PRO A 244 -16.98 -13.91 4.64
N GLY A 245 -17.92 -14.05 3.70
CA GLY A 245 -18.93 -15.11 3.69
C GLY A 245 -18.38 -16.51 3.34
N GLY A 246 -17.06 -16.68 3.23
CA GLY A 246 -16.43 -17.95 2.87
C GLY A 246 -14.91 -17.91 2.96
N ARG A 247 -14.29 -19.06 2.63
CA ARG A 247 -12.83 -19.18 2.57
C ARG A 247 -12.31 -18.84 1.17
N GLY A 248 -11.11 -18.29 1.12
CA GLY A 248 -10.39 -17.98 -0.13
C GLY A 248 -10.34 -16.50 -0.46
N THR A 249 -9.80 -16.20 -1.62
CA THR A 249 -9.44 -14.85 -2.05
C THR A 249 -10.65 -13.98 -2.39
N GLU A 250 -11.59 -14.48 -3.18
CA GLU A 250 -12.70 -13.67 -3.70
C GLU A 250 -13.64 -13.16 -2.62
N PRO A 251 -14.08 -13.94 -1.59
CA PRO A 251 -14.89 -13.39 -0.51
C PRO A 251 -14.24 -12.19 0.22
N VAL A 252 -12.92 -12.22 0.42
CA VAL A 252 -12.19 -11.10 1.03
C VAL A 252 -12.19 -9.88 0.10
N ARG A 253 -11.96 -10.08 -1.20
CA ARG A 253 -11.96 -9.01 -2.21
C ARG A 253 -13.34 -8.38 -2.38
N ASP A 254 -14.41 -9.19 -2.31
CA ASP A 254 -15.79 -8.74 -2.40
C ASP A 254 -16.16 -7.84 -1.22
N GLU A 255 -15.82 -8.24 0.00
CA GLU A 255 -16.08 -7.43 1.19
C GLU A 255 -15.24 -6.14 1.22
N LYS A 256 -14.00 -6.18 0.73
CA LYS A 256 -13.21 -4.95 0.53
C LYS A 256 -13.88 -4.01 -0.46
N ALA A 257 -14.34 -4.52 -1.61
CA ALA A 257 -15.03 -3.72 -2.61
C ALA A 257 -16.34 -3.12 -2.05
N GLN A 258 -17.09 -3.90 -1.26
CA GLN A 258 -18.29 -3.41 -0.59
C GLN A 258 -17.97 -2.30 0.43
N ALA A 259 -16.88 -2.44 1.18
CA ALA A 259 -16.43 -1.39 2.09
C ALA A 259 -16.12 -0.09 1.32
N PHE A 260 -15.41 -0.17 0.19
CA PHE A 260 -15.13 1.00 -0.66
C PHE A 260 -16.41 1.64 -1.21
N ARG A 261 -17.37 0.86 -1.70
CA ARG A 261 -18.68 1.37 -2.20
C ARG A 261 -19.45 2.12 -1.11
N SER A 262 -19.29 1.71 0.15
CA SER A 262 -19.93 2.34 1.30
C SER A 262 -19.24 3.62 1.78
N MET A 263 -18.02 3.91 1.33
CA MET A 263 -17.33 5.15 1.64
C MET A 263 -17.97 6.30 0.87
N ARG A 264 -18.29 7.39 1.57
CA ARG A 264 -18.77 8.62 0.91
C ARG A 264 -17.67 9.26 0.08
N PRO A 265 -17.97 9.81 -1.10
CA PRO A 265 -17.06 10.76 -1.74
C PRO A 265 -16.73 11.89 -0.77
N LEU A 266 -15.48 12.31 -0.74
CA LEU A 266 -15.02 13.39 0.12
C LEU A 266 -15.58 14.73 -0.39
N GLU A 267 -15.92 15.59 0.56
CA GLU A 267 -16.30 16.98 0.28
C GLU A 267 -15.17 17.93 0.70
N PRO A 268 -15.09 19.16 0.15
CA PRO A 268 -14.05 20.13 0.54
C PRO A 268 -14.00 20.38 2.05
N GLY A 269 -15.12 20.32 2.77
CA GLY A 269 -15.19 20.45 4.23
C GLY A 269 -14.61 19.27 5.02
N ASP A 270 -14.32 18.17 4.37
CA ASP A 270 -13.74 16.97 4.98
C ASP A 270 -12.23 16.88 4.82
N VAL A 271 -11.59 17.87 4.14
CA VAL A 271 -10.18 17.80 3.77
C VAL A 271 -9.46 19.08 4.13
N VAL A 272 -8.32 18.92 4.82
CA VAL A 272 -7.33 19.99 5.02
C VAL A 272 -6.06 19.61 4.28
N ARG A 273 -5.66 20.46 3.31
CA ARG A 273 -4.42 20.32 2.54
C ARG A 273 -3.32 21.14 3.16
N GLY A 274 -2.12 20.56 3.25
CA GLY A 274 -0.94 21.27 3.76
C GLY A 274 0.26 21.14 2.83
N GLN A 275 1.17 22.10 2.92
CA GLN A 275 2.45 22.08 2.21
C GLN A 275 3.57 22.47 3.19
N PHE A 276 4.63 21.67 3.28
CA PHE A 276 5.71 22.00 4.19
C PHE A 276 6.50 23.24 3.73
N ALA A 277 6.95 24.04 4.67
CA ALA A 277 7.74 25.24 4.39
C ALA A 277 9.00 24.90 3.59
N GLY A 278 9.18 25.58 2.43
CA GLY A 278 10.27 25.35 1.50
C GLY A 278 10.04 24.23 0.47
N TYR A 279 8.82 23.73 0.31
CA TYR A 279 8.51 22.75 -0.75
C TYR A 279 8.77 23.32 -2.15
N CYS A 280 8.38 24.57 -2.41
CA CYS A 280 8.60 25.23 -3.71
C CYS A 280 10.09 25.48 -4.04
N ASP A 281 11.01 25.26 -3.09
CA ASP A 281 12.46 25.32 -3.32
C ASP A 281 13.07 23.96 -3.69
N GLU A 282 12.31 22.89 -3.56
CA GLU A 282 12.75 21.55 -3.95
C GLU A 282 12.97 21.46 -5.47
N ARG A 283 13.99 20.69 -5.85
CA ARG A 283 14.33 20.53 -7.27
C ARG A 283 13.18 19.84 -8.04
N GLY A 284 12.72 20.50 -9.10
CA GLY A 284 11.67 19.99 -9.97
C GLY A 284 10.26 20.33 -9.51
N VAL A 285 10.11 21.20 -8.51
CA VAL A 285 8.85 21.75 -8.04
C VAL A 285 8.63 23.13 -8.64
N ALA A 286 7.39 23.46 -9.01
CA ALA A 286 7.00 24.78 -9.48
C ALA A 286 7.06 25.82 -8.34
N LYS A 287 7.46 27.05 -8.64
CA LYS A 287 7.62 28.08 -7.62
C LYS A 287 6.30 28.55 -6.98
N ASP A 288 5.21 28.34 -7.67
CA ASP A 288 3.83 28.65 -7.26
C ASP A 288 2.99 27.37 -7.03
N SER A 289 3.65 26.24 -6.77
CA SER A 289 3.00 24.96 -6.61
C SER A 289 1.89 24.99 -5.55
N GLN A 290 0.73 24.48 -5.94
CA GLN A 290 -0.43 24.27 -5.07
C GLN A 290 -0.60 22.80 -4.66
N VAL A 291 0.42 21.97 -4.86
CA VAL A 291 0.39 20.55 -4.53
C VAL A 291 0.56 20.35 -3.03
N GLU A 292 -0.30 19.54 -2.46
CA GLU A 292 -0.25 19.20 -1.04
C GLU A 292 0.83 18.15 -0.74
N THR A 293 1.61 18.41 0.31
CA THR A 293 2.56 17.45 0.90
C THR A 293 2.04 16.86 2.22
N PHE A 294 0.84 17.28 2.60
CA PHE A 294 0.10 16.83 3.75
C PHE A 294 -1.40 16.84 3.44
N ALA A 295 -2.09 15.82 3.90
CA ALA A 295 -3.55 15.78 3.89
C ALA A 295 -4.06 15.26 5.22
N ALA A 296 -5.06 15.96 5.79
CA ALA A 296 -5.90 15.45 6.86
C ALA A 296 -7.32 15.33 6.34
N ILE A 297 -7.98 14.22 6.63
CA ILE A 297 -9.24 13.82 6.02
C ILE A 297 -10.15 13.27 7.11
N ARG A 298 -11.44 13.62 7.03
CA ARG A 298 -12.53 12.99 7.79
C ARG A 298 -13.40 12.20 6.81
N LEU A 299 -13.30 10.88 6.83
CA LEU A 299 -14.03 9.97 5.96
C LEU A 299 -15.25 9.38 6.72
N HIS A 300 -16.37 9.26 6.03
CA HIS A 300 -17.58 8.61 6.51
C HIS A 300 -17.90 7.35 5.69
N ILE A 301 -18.39 6.31 6.38
CA ILE A 301 -18.75 5.03 5.76
C ILE A 301 -20.22 4.75 6.03
N ASP A 302 -21.03 4.72 4.97
CA ASP A 302 -22.49 4.53 5.05
C ASP A 302 -22.84 3.04 5.04
N SER A 303 -22.56 2.39 6.16
CA SER A 303 -22.95 1.00 6.39
C SER A 303 -23.62 0.85 7.75
N TRP A 304 -24.37 -0.24 7.96
CA TRP A 304 -24.96 -0.56 9.26
C TRP A 304 -23.90 -0.66 10.36
N ARG A 305 -22.70 -1.08 10.00
CA ARG A 305 -21.57 -1.22 10.92
C ARG A 305 -20.97 0.13 11.33
N TRP A 306 -20.87 1.10 10.41
CA TRP A 306 -20.04 2.28 10.58
C TRP A 306 -20.78 3.62 10.55
N ALA A 307 -22.07 3.65 10.21
CA ALA A 307 -22.82 4.91 10.15
C ALA A 307 -22.67 5.73 11.44
N GLY A 308 -22.14 6.96 11.29
CA GLY A 308 -21.88 7.88 12.39
C GLY A 308 -20.51 7.74 13.07
N VAL A 309 -19.68 6.77 12.68
CA VAL A 309 -18.28 6.66 13.15
C VAL A 309 -17.36 7.38 12.17
N PRO A 310 -16.67 8.44 12.54
CA PRO A 310 -15.72 9.12 11.69
C PRO A 310 -14.40 8.33 11.59
N PHE A 311 -13.85 8.25 10.39
CA PHE A 311 -12.52 7.78 10.13
C PHE A 311 -11.63 8.99 9.80
N TYR A 312 -10.67 9.28 10.66
CA TYR A 312 -9.72 10.35 10.48
C TYR A 312 -8.43 9.82 9.88
N ILE A 313 -8.03 10.36 8.74
CA ILE A 313 -6.85 9.93 8.01
C ILE A 313 -5.90 11.12 7.94
N ARG A 314 -4.63 10.91 8.29
CA ARG A 314 -3.59 11.93 8.19
C ARG A 314 -2.35 11.34 7.53
N ALA A 315 -1.87 12.02 6.49
CA ALA A 315 -0.60 11.68 5.84
C ALA A 315 0.21 12.93 5.57
N GLY A 316 1.53 12.85 5.68
CA GLY A 316 2.35 14.01 5.35
C GLY A 316 3.85 13.75 5.42
N LYS A 317 4.59 14.65 4.74
CA LYS A 317 6.05 14.67 4.72
C LYS A 317 6.59 15.70 5.69
N HIS A 318 7.86 15.55 6.10
CA HIS A 318 8.50 16.35 7.13
C HIS A 318 7.70 16.46 8.43
N LEU A 319 6.98 15.38 8.77
CA LEU A 319 6.35 15.21 10.08
C LEU A 319 7.41 14.81 11.13
N PRO A 320 7.10 14.87 12.44
CA PRO A 320 8.11 14.62 13.49
C PRO A 320 8.74 13.23 13.47
N VAL A 321 8.01 12.23 13.00
CA VAL A 321 8.41 10.82 13.00
C VAL A 321 8.11 10.15 11.67
N THR A 322 8.75 8.99 11.43
CA THR A 322 8.33 8.07 10.36
C THR A 322 7.57 6.91 10.99
N ALA A 323 6.25 6.91 10.84
CA ALA A 323 5.39 5.88 11.41
C ALA A 323 4.07 5.72 10.62
N THR A 324 3.59 4.49 10.53
CA THR A 324 2.20 4.21 10.11
C THR A 324 1.48 3.55 11.27
N GLU A 325 0.39 4.17 11.73
CA GLU A 325 -0.33 3.71 12.91
C GLU A 325 -1.84 3.87 12.75
N VAL A 326 -2.59 2.90 13.26
CA VAL A 326 -4.05 2.91 13.37
C VAL A 326 -4.41 2.92 14.85
N LEU A 327 -5.27 3.86 15.25
CA LEU A 327 -5.90 3.92 16.56
C LEU A 327 -7.42 3.77 16.40
N VAL A 328 -8.00 2.78 17.07
CA VAL A 328 -9.45 2.55 17.12
C VAL A 328 -9.92 2.84 18.53
N GLU A 329 -10.55 3.99 18.73
CA GLU A 329 -11.04 4.42 20.04
C GLU A 329 -12.44 3.88 20.30
N LEU A 330 -12.62 3.30 21.49
CA LEU A 330 -13.92 2.82 21.95
C LEU A 330 -14.70 3.96 22.62
N LYS A 331 -16.02 3.86 22.59
CA LYS A 331 -16.88 4.74 23.35
C LYS A 331 -16.59 4.61 24.85
N ARG A 332 -16.70 5.71 25.55
CA ARG A 332 -16.60 5.73 27.02
C ARG A 332 -17.73 4.94 27.65
N PRO A 333 -17.52 4.38 28.85
CA PRO A 333 -18.63 3.83 29.64
C PRO A 333 -19.76 4.85 29.76
N PRO A 334 -21.04 4.44 29.64
CA PRO A 334 -22.18 5.37 29.68
C PRO A 334 -22.35 6.02 31.04
N VAL A 335 -21.80 5.42 32.09
CA VAL A 335 -21.84 5.94 33.47
C VAL A 335 -20.44 5.81 34.07
N SER A 336 -19.90 6.89 34.61
CA SER A 336 -18.66 6.91 35.35
C SER A 336 -18.90 6.49 36.80
N LEU A 337 -18.44 5.32 37.20
CA LEU A 337 -18.56 4.81 38.58
C LEU A 337 -17.43 5.29 39.48
N PHE A 338 -16.33 5.73 38.91
CA PHE A 338 -15.10 6.13 39.63
C PHE A 338 -14.73 7.56 39.23
N ALA A 339 -14.45 8.40 40.23
CA ALA A 339 -14.23 9.84 40.03
C ALA A 339 -13.07 10.22 39.10
N ASP A 340 -12.13 9.29 38.88
CA ASP A 340 -10.96 9.50 38.01
C ASP A 340 -11.16 9.00 36.56
N CYS A 341 -12.33 8.43 36.22
CA CYS A 341 -12.58 7.91 34.89
C CYS A 341 -12.93 8.98 33.85
N ASP A 342 -13.41 10.17 34.27
CA ASP A 342 -13.84 11.23 33.33
C ASP A 342 -12.65 11.83 32.56
N ALA A 343 -11.48 11.92 33.22
CA ALA A 343 -10.24 12.40 32.61
C ALA A 343 -9.40 11.30 31.95
N ALA A 344 -9.79 10.04 32.06
CA ALA A 344 -9.06 8.90 31.54
C ALA A 344 -9.08 8.86 30.01
N ARG A 345 -8.05 8.25 29.40
CA ARG A 345 -8.07 7.93 27.99
C ARG A 345 -9.19 6.94 27.68
N PRO A 346 -9.86 7.05 26.50
CA PRO A 346 -10.77 5.99 26.03
C PRO A 346 -10.04 4.65 25.91
N ASN A 347 -10.75 3.55 26.14
CA ASN A 347 -10.20 2.25 25.75
C ASN A 347 -9.98 2.24 24.24
N HIS A 348 -8.95 1.54 23.79
CA HIS A 348 -8.61 1.59 22.38
C HIS A 348 -7.85 0.33 21.93
N PHE A 349 -7.93 0.04 20.64
CA PHE A 349 -6.99 -0.83 19.94
C PHE A 349 -6.03 0.03 19.15
N ARG A 350 -4.74 -0.28 19.23
CA ARG A 350 -3.70 0.44 18.50
C ARG A 350 -2.85 -0.56 17.72
N PHE A 351 -2.73 -0.31 16.42
CA PHE A 351 -1.94 -1.11 15.48
C PHE A 351 -0.84 -0.23 14.89
N ARG A 352 0.39 -0.48 15.29
CA ARG A 352 1.54 0.12 14.64
C ARG A 352 1.99 -0.80 13.52
N LEU A 353 1.99 -0.26 12.30
CA LEU A 353 2.30 -1.00 11.09
C LEU A 353 3.73 -0.76 10.61
N SER A 354 4.38 0.30 11.09
CA SER A 354 5.74 0.70 10.71
C SER A 354 6.25 1.76 11.71
N PRO A 355 7.56 1.79 12.04
CA PRO A 355 8.60 0.83 11.64
C PRO A 355 8.55 -0.48 12.42
N GLU A 356 8.06 -0.48 13.65
CA GLU A 356 7.90 -1.65 14.51
C GLU A 356 6.46 -2.16 14.42
N VAL A 357 6.28 -3.47 14.48
CA VAL A 357 4.94 -4.07 14.43
C VAL A 357 4.45 -4.31 15.85
N VAL A 358 3.49 -3.51 16.28
CA VAL A 358 2.94 -3.60 17.64
C VAL A 358 1.43 -3.59 17.59
N LEU A 359 0.82 -4.47 18.35
CA LEU A 359 -0.59 -4.48 18.66
C LEU A 359 -0.78 -4.18 20.13
N SER A 360 -1.64 -3.22 20.50
CA SER A 360 -2.00 -3.00 21.89
C SER A 360 -3.49 -2.82 22.11
N LEU A 361 -3.92 -3.19 23.31
CA LEU A 361 -5.24 -2.90 23.86
C LEU A 361 -5.05 -1.96 25.05
N GLY A 362 -5.51 -0.73 24.92
CA GLY A 362 -5.54 0.25 26.00
C GLY A 362 -6.74 0.02 26.91
N ALA A 363 -6.45 -0.16 28.19
CA ALA A 363 -7.43 -0.44 29.24
C ALA A 363 -7.13 0.35 30.50
N ARG A 364 -8.00 0.25 31.51
CA ARG A 364 -7.73 0.80 32.85
C ARG A 364 -7.62 -0.33 33.86
N ALA A 365 -6.64 -0.22 34.75
CA ALA A 365 -6.44 -1.10 35.88
C ALA A 365 -6.47 -0.31 37.20
N LYS A 366 -6.95 -0.96 38.27
CA LYS A 366 -6.90 -0.34 39.60
C LYS A 366 -5.44 -0.27 40.09
N THR A 367 -5.03 0.92 40.55
CA THR A 367 -3.73 1.08 41.24
C THR A 367 -3.73 0.37 42.61
N PRO A 368 -2.58 -0.13 43.08
CA PRO A 368 -2.47 -0.66 44.42
C PRO A 368 -2.89 0.36 45.48
N GLY A 369 -3.50 -0.10 46.58
CA GLY A 369 -3.97 0.74 47.70
C GLY A 369 -5.44 0.62 47.99
N ASP A 370 -5.90 1.34 49.04
CA ASP A 370 -7.29 1.24 49.54
C ASP A 370 -8.31 2.06 48.71
N GLN A 371 -7.84 2.99 47.90
CA GLN A 371 -8.72 3.84 47.08
C GLN A 371 -9.05 3.18 45.75
N MET A 372 -10.29 3.37 45.28
CA MET A 372 -10.76 2.96 43.96
C MET A 372 -10.29 3.98 42.90
N ARG A 373 -8.98 4.01 42.66
CA ARG A 373 -8.33 4.81 41.62
C ARG A 373 -7.70 3.89 40.59
N GLY A 374 -7.68 4.30 39.33
CA GLY A 374 -7.11 3.53 38.25
C GLY A 374 -6.02 4.27 37.49
N GLU A 375 -5.26 3.53 36.74
CA GLU A 375 -4.26 4.01 35.78
C GLU A 375 -4.54 3.45 34.39
N ASP A 376 -4.10 4.16 33.36
CA ASP A 376 -4.17 3.67 31.98
C ASP A 376 -3.05 2.65 31.75
N VAL A 377 -3.40 1.48 31.24
CA VAL A 377 -2.48 0.39 30.93
C VAL A 377 -2.62 -0.03 29.48
N ASP A 378 -1.51 -0.32 28.82
CA ASP A 378 -1.49 -0.89 27.49
C ASP A 378 -1.06 -2.38 27.57
N LEU A 379 -1.95 -3.29 27.19
CA LEU A 379 -1.64 -4.71 27.01
C LEU A 379 -1.03 -4.86 25.62
N MET A 380 0.25 -5.19 25.55
CA MET A 380 1.00 -5.21 24.29
C MET A 380 1.32 -6.62 23.84
N ALA A 381 1.19 -6.87 22.55
CA ALA A 381 1.76 -8.01 21.87
C ALA A 381 2.78 -7.50 20.86
N ASN A 382 4.05 -7.78 21.10
CA ASN A 382 5.13 -7.55 20.15
C ASN A 382 5.36 -8.85 19.39
N HIS A 383 5.42 -8.75 18.08
CA HIS A 383 5.76 -9.88 17.24
C HIS A 383 7.12 -9.62 16.58
N GLU A 384 8.16 -10.25 17.11
CA GLU A 384 9.47 -10.26 16.48
C GLU A 384 9.43 -11.20 15.27
N GLN A 385 9.61 -10.64 14.09
CA GLN A 385 9.56 -11.37 12.84
C GLN A 385 10.98 -11.78 12.42
N ALA A 386 11.41 -12.94 12.86
CA ALA A 386 12.77 -13.45 12.57
C ALA A 386 13.00 -13.77 11.08
N ASP A 387 11.96 -13.95 10.26
CA ASP A 387 12.05 -14.35 8.85
C ASP A 387 10.96 -13.70 7.97
N GLU A 388 10.78 -12.39 8.11
CA GLU A 388 9.79 -11.65 7.33
C GLU A 388 10.18 -11.62 5.85
N LYS A 389 9.21 -11.98 4.99
CA LYS A 389 9.35 -11.79 3.55
C LYS A 389 9.15 -10.31 3.21
N ALA A 390 10.09 -9.74 2.47
CA ALA A 390 9.89 -8.40 1.91
C ALA A 390 8.59 -8.34 1.07
N PRO A 391 7.87 -7.21 1.07
CA PRO A 391 6.60 -7.10 0.35
C PRO A 391 6.68 -7.52 -1.11
N TYR A 392 7.73 -7.15 -1.83
CA TYR A 392 7.92 -7.52 -3.23
C TYR A 392 8.26 -9.00 -3.43
N GLU A 393 8.99 -9.64 -2.50
CA GLU A 393 9.21 -11.09 -2.52
C GLU A 393 7.88 -11.85 -2.45
N ARG A 394 6.99 -11.40 -1.55
CA ARG A 394 5.67 -11.99 -1.37
C ARG A 394 4.79 -11.79 -2.60
N LEU A 395 4.63 -10.53 -3.03
CA LEU A 395 3.77 -10.18 -4.15
C LEU A 395 4.18 -10.84 -5.47
N LEU A 396 5.50 -10.87 -5.78
CA LEU A 396 5.98 -11.61 -6.94
C LEU A 396 5.65 -13.10 -6.85
N GLY A 397 5.90 -13.70 -5.69
CA GLY A 397 5.61 -15.11 -5.47
C GLY A 397 4.12 -15.42 -5.61
N ASP A 398 3.25 -14.58 -5.05
CA ASP A 398 1.78 -14.74 -5.13
C ASP A 398 1.29 -14.57 -6.57
N ALA A 399 1.74 -13.55 -7.31
CA ALA A 399 1.38 -13.37 -8.71
C ALA A 399 1.81 -14.56 -9.57
N MET A 400 3.02 -15.08 -9.37
CA MET A 400 3.50 -16.26 -10.11
C MET A 400 2.73 -17.53 -9.77
N ARG A 401 2.16 -17.64 -8.55
CA ARG A 401 1.25 -18.73 -8.17
C ARG A 401 -0.20 -18.50 -8.58
N GLY A 402 -0.54 -17.28 -9.01
CA GLY A 402 -1.91 -16.89 -9.35
C GLY A 402 -2.78 -16.58 -8.13
N ASP A 403 -2.18 -16.28 -6.99
CA ASP A 403 -2.87 -15.86 -5.78
C ASP A 403 -3.08 -14.35 -5.79
N GLN A 404 -4.33 -13.93 -5.89
CA GLN A 404 -4.72 -12.51 -5.96
C GLN A 404 -5.08 -11.88 -4.61
N THR A 405 -4.91 -12.57 -3.51
CA THR A 405 -5.34 -12.13 -2.17
C THR A 405 -4.78 -10.75 -1.80
N LEU A 406 -3.53 -10.47 -2.18
CA LEU A 406 -2.80 -9.26 -1.82
C LEU A 406 -2.78 -8.19 -2.94
N PHE A 407 -3.64 -8.34 -3.95
CA PHE A 407 -3.67 -7.42 -5.09
C PHE A 407 -4.97 -6.63 -5.12
N ALA A 408 -4.87 -5.38 -5.59
CA ALA A 408 -6.04 -4.55 -5.78
C ALA A 408 -6.87 -5.02 -6.98
N ARG A 409 -8.19 -5.17 -6.78
CA ARG A 409 -9.13 -5.48 -7.86
C ARG A 409 -9.60 -4.20 -8.53
N GLU A 410 -9.95 -4.27 -9.79
CA GLU A 410 -10.39 -3.11 -10.59
C GLU A 410 -11.46 -2.28 -9.90
N ASP A 411 -12.52 -2.93 -9.39
CA ASP A 411 -13.62 -2.24 -8.72
C ASP A 411 -13.20 -1.48 -7.47
N SER A 412 -12.29 -2.06 -6.68
CA SER A 412 -11.72 -1.40 -5.49
C SER A 412 -10.87 -0.18 -5.87
N VAL A 413 -10.11 -0.26 -6.96
CA VAL A 413 -9.33 0.87 -7.48
C VAL A 413 -10.25 2.00 -7.98
N HIS A 414 -11.28 1.65 -8.75
CA HIS A 414 -12.28 2.60 -9.24
C HIS A 414 -12.98 3.32 -8.08
N GLU A 415 -13.48 2.56 -7.10
CA GLU A 415 -14.17 3.11 -5.94
C GLU A 415 -13.23 3.97 -5.07
N ALA A 416 -11.96 3.60 -4.92
CA ALA A 416 -11.00 4.42 -4.21
C ALA A 416 -10.78 5.79 -4.89
N TRP A 417 -10.76 5.83 -6.24
CA TRP A 417 -10.74 7.10 -6.98
C TRP A 417 -12.04 7.89 -6.79
N ARG A 418 -13.22 7.26 -6.87
CA ARG A 418 -14.51 7.90 -6.63
C ARG A 418 -14.54 8.62 -5.28
N VAL A 419 -13.92 8.03 -4.25
CA VAL A 419 -13.88 8.64 -2.91
C VAL A 419 -13.07 9.93 -2.89
N VAL A 420 -11.90 9.98 -3.54
CA VAL A 420 -10.99 11.13 -3.43
C VAL A 420 -11.15 12.16 -4.57
N GLU A 421 -11.74 11.79 -5.70
CA GLU A 421 -11.80 12.64 -6.91
C GLU A 421 -12.39 14.03 -6.66
N PRO A 422 -13.46 14.22 -5.86
CA PRO A 422 -14.04 15.55 -5.63
C PRO A 422 -13.10 16.54 -4.92
N VAL A 423 -12.04 16.03 -4.28
CA VAL A 423 -11.10 16.85 -3.49
C VAL A 423 -9.69 16.88 -4.10
N LEU A 424 -9.54 16.42 -5.33
CA LEU A 424 -8.27 16.52 -6.06
C LEU A 424 -8.04 17.95 -6.58
N GLY A 425 -6.78 18.39 -6.58
CA GLY A 425 -6.40 19.71 -7.04
C GLY A 425 -6.70 20.83 -6.02
N PRO A 426 -6.80 22.09 -6.43
CA PRO A 426 -6.88 23.24 -5.52
C PRO A 426 -8.31 23.52 -5.02
N CYS A 427 -9.06 22.49 -4.63
CA CYS A 427 -10.45 22.57 -4.18
C CYS A 427 -10.61 23.16 -2.76
N THR A 428 -9.55 23.14 -1.95
CA THR A 428 -9.50 23.69 -0.59
C THR A 428 -8.27 24.58 -0.42
N PRO A 429 -8.25 25.52 0.55
CA PRO A 429 -7.06 26.28 0.87
C PRO A 429 -5.85 25.37 1.14
N LEU A 430 -4.68 25.81 0.70
CA LEU A 430 -3.40 25.16 1.00
C LEU A 430 -2.75 25.87 2.18
N HIS A 431 -2.53 25.14 3.27
CA HIS A 431 -1.94 25.66 4.50
C HIS A 431 -0.45 25.32 4.56
N VAL A 432 0.41 26.31 4.77
CA VAL A 432 1.82 26.06 5.01
C VAL A 432 2.01 25.56 6.45
N TYR A 433 2.88 24.54 6.64
CA TYR A 433 3.25 24.04 7.96
C TYR A 433 4.78 23.93 8.11
N GLU A 434 5.25 24.08 9.34
CA GLU A 434 6.66 23.97 9.67
C GLU A 434 7.14 22.53 9.60
N ARG A 435 8.37 22.32 9.08
CA ARG A 435 9.02 21.02 9.07
C ARG A 435 9.19 20.51 10.50
N GLY A 436 8.89 19.24 10.74
CA GLY A 436 8.93 18.64 12.07
C GLY A 436 7.70 18.92 12.93
N SER A 437 6.68 19.62 12.41
CA SER A 437 5.37 19.74 13.05
C SER A 437 4.42 18.62 12.60
N TRP A 438 3.29 18.45 13.29
CA TRP A 438 2.25 17.48 12.92
C TRP A 438 1.30 17.98 11.82
N GLY A 439 1.73 18.92 11.00
CA GLY A 439 0.95 19.53 9.93
C GLY A 439 0.30 20.84 10.35
N PRO A 440 -0.56 21.43 9.50
CA PRO A 440 -1.21 22.70 9.78
C PRO A 440 -2.25 22.56 10.90
N SER A 441 -2.34 23.54 11.80
CA SER A 441 -3.34 23.58 12.88
C SER A 441 -4.80 23.56 12.40
N ALA A 442 -5.04 23.96 11.14
CA ALA A 442 -6.34 23.83 10.52
C ALA A 442 -6.86 22.35 10.51
N ALA A 443 -5.95 21.37 10.55
CA ALA A 443 -6.32 19.96 10.62
C ALA A 443 -7.07 19.59 11.91
N ASP A 444 -6.86 20.32 13.00
CA ASP A 444 -7.54 20.07 14.27
C ASP A 444 -9.04 20.34 14.18
N ALA A 445 -9.47 21.23 13.28
CA ALA A 445 -10.86 21.56 13.06
C ALA A 445 -11.69 20.41 12.45
N LEU A 446 -11.04 19.41 11.85
CA LEU A 446 -11.71 18.19 11.37
C LEU A 446 -12.20 17.31 12.52
N MET A 447 -11.50 17.36 13.68
CA MET A 447 -11.83 16.52 14.82
C MET A 447 -13.12 17.01 15.47
N THR A 448 -14.10 16.13 15.62
CA THR A 448 -15.40 16.43 16.23
C THR A 448 -15.46 15.94 17.69
N ASN A 449 -16.45 16.41 18.43
CA ASN A 449 -16.75 15.96 19.80
C ASN A 449 -15.57 16.09 20.78
N GLY A 450 -14.77 17.16 20.67
CA GLY A 450 -13.62 17.41 21.56
C GLY A 450 -12.47 16.41 21.39
N GLY A 451 -12.44 15.69 20.28
CA GLY A 451 -11.33 14.79 19.93
C GLY A 451 -10.04 15.56 19.59
N ALA A 452 -8.92 14.89 19.71
CA ALA A 452 -7.61 15.38 19.26
C ALA A 452 -6.93 14.29 18.39
N TRP A 453 -6.04 14.74 17.51
CA TRP A 453 -5.19 13.82 16.76
C TRP A 453 -4.26 13.06 17.71
N HIS A 454 -4.27 11.74 17.58
CA HIS A 454 -3.24 10.92 18.18
C HIS A 454 -1.94 11.08 17.38
N ASN A 455 -0.86 11.41 18.07
CA ASN A 455 0.46 11.58 17.48
C ASN A 455 1.30 10.34 17.77
N PRO A 456 1.64 9.51 16.76
CA PRO A 456 2.55 8.39 16.95
C PRO A 456 3.90 8.82 17.53
N GLU A 457 4.44 8.02 18.46
CA GLU A 457 5.78 8.23 19.02
C GLU A 457 6.85 7.71 18.06
N GLN A 458 8.12 8.20 18.20
CA GLN A 458 9.25 7.73 17.40
C GLN A 458 9.48 6.21 17.60
N HIS A 459 9.50 5.77 18.84
CA HIS A 459 9.61 4.38 19.25
C HIS A 459 8.46 4.01 20.16
N TRP A 460 7.96 2.80 20.04
CA TRP A 460 6.90 2.32 20.90
C TRP A 460 7.46 1.99 22.28
N GLY A 461 6.82 2.55 23.34
CA GLY A 461 7.20 2.22 24.72
C GLY A 461 8.54 2.77 25.16
N GLY A 462 8.95 3.88 24.60
CA GLY A 462 10.15 4.60 25.03
C GLY A 462 10.09 4.99 26.51
N LYS A 463 10.55 4.12 27.39
CA LYS A 463 11.18 4.38 28.69
C LYS A 463 12.40 3.50 28.78
#